data_f716005912bdfbc557fe33b3c9bcad32
#
_entry.id   f716005912bdfbc557fe33b3c9bcad32
#
_cell.length_a   1.000
_cell.length_b   1.000
_cell.length_c   1.000
_cell.angle_alpha   90.00
_cell.angle_beta   90.00
_cell.angle_gamma   90.00
#
_symmetry.space_group_name_H-M   'P 1'
#
loop_
_entity.id
_entity.type
_entity.pdbx_description
1 polymer ?
#
loop_
_entity_poly.entity_id
_entity_poly.type
_entity_poly.pdbx_seq_one_letter_code
_entity_poly.pdbx_strand_id
1 'polypeptide(L)'
;MSLAVCHRFFPEDEIRKNPRKFIEEATKFIKEKIEPKDKVLTLVSGGVDSSVNTALFDLAIGERLYPVHIDTGFMRRIRGREEPEIVKERFSSLENFSLISAREIFYEKVFGKEDAEEKRKGFQEAYALTTDNLVSSLDCNAMTHGTIFPDIKETPVIKTQHNVDVPFKKVKKVVEPLASLYKNDVRKLARALFEDYGYKFLKGVDKRQPFPGPGLAVRTVGKINIEKLEVEKNANDIAEQGIEKYAKELYGTTMFIDPETEEQIPFQYFAATFDNKFEKVPKEISERIKLAWRKVRARVLCSKATGIVNEKRVYSFPLCVEEKIPNMEELKCWGGKVTPYVTGYSRTLYKIAEGNETSPYVVSLRAVRSKDAIYAEIFEVPFDVLEKIGKKIVDECNVAAVYFDVSSKPPATIEYE
;
A
#
# COMPACT_ATOMS: atom_id res chain seq x y z
N MET A 1 -12.98 2.49 -30.16
CA MET A 1 -11.65 1.94 -30.53
C MET A 1 -11.17 1.13 -29.34
N SER A 2 -10.59 -0.04 -29.56
CA SER A 2 -9.97 -0.82 -28.48
C SER A 2 -8.71 -0.12 -27.98
N LEU A 3 -8.51 -0.10 -26.67
CA LEU A 3 -7.30 0.42 -26.01
C LEU A 3 -6.07 -0.37 -26.51
N ALA A 4 -5.06 0.33 -27.05
CA ALA A 4 -3.81 -0.29 -27.45
C ALA A 4 -2.81 -0.24 -26.27
N VAL A 5 -2.48 -1.40 -25.69
CA VAL A 5 -1.47 -1.51 -24.64
C VAL A 5 -0.16 -2.02 -25.24
N CYS A 6 0.91 -1.27 -25.07
CA CYS A 6 2.25 -1.58 -25.57
C CYS A 6 3.16 -1.94 -24.42
N HIS A 7 3.35 -3.24 -24.19
CA HIS A 7 4.36 -3.75 -23.29
C HIS A 7 5.63 -4.09 -24.07
N ARG A 8 6.80 -3.80 -23.48
CA ARG A 8 8.04 -4.37 -23.96
C ARG A 8 8.62 -5.30 -22.92
N PHE A 9 8.82 -6.54 -23.30
CA PHE A 9 9.57 -7.52 -22.51
C PHE A 9 11.01 -7.60 -23.05
N PHE A 10 11.96 -7.37 -22.17
CA PHE A 10 13.37 -7.57 -22.47
C PHE A 10 13.74 -9.01 -22.06
N PRO A 11 13.89 -9.93 -23.01
CA PRO A 11 14.19 -11.32 -22.70
C PRO A 11 15.63 -11.51 -22.20
N GLU A 12 16.47 -10.50 -22.40
CA GLU A 12 17.89 -10.56 -22.08
C GLU A 12 18.16 -10.13 -20.65
N ASP A 13 18.52 -11.06 -19.80
CA ASP A 13 18.90 -10.83 -18.41
C ASP A 13 19.99 -9.75 -18.25
N GLU A 14 20.86 -9.61 -19.25
CA GLU A 14 21.93 -8.62 -19.24
C GLU A 14 21.39 -7.17 -19.28
N ILE A 15 20.41 -6.89 -20.15
CA ILE A 15 19.79 -5.56 -20.24
C ILE A 15 19.05 -5.23 -18.94
N ARG A 16 18.29 -6.20 -18.43
CA ARG A 16 17.51 -6.02 -17.20
C ARG A 16 18.41 -5.81 -15.97
N LYS A 17 19.57 -6.43 -15.92
CA LYS A 17 20.56 -6.30 -14.83
C LYS A 17 21.45 -5.06 -14.98
N ASN A 18 21.53 -4.45 -16.18
CA ASN A 18 22.32 -3.24 -16.43
C ASN A 18 21.39 -2.02 -16.53
N PRO A 19 21.30 -1.19 -15.46
CA PRO A 19 20.38 -0.05 -15.43
C PRO A 19 20.60 0.94 -16.58
N ARG A 20 21.83 1.27 -16.93
CA ARG A 20 22.14 2.24 -18.01
C ARG A 20 21.68 1.75 -19.36
N LYS A 21 22.00 0.49 -19.70
CA LYS A 21 21.58 -0.12 -20.95
C LYS A 21 20.07 -0.24 -21.03
N PHE A 22 19.40 -0.56 -19.90
CA PHE A 22 17.94 -0.56 -19.85
C PHE A 22 17.36 0.83 -20.11
N ILE A 23 17.91 1.89 -19.50
CA ILE A 23 17.45 3.28 -19.70
C ILE A 23 17.52 3.67 -21.17
N GLU A 24 18.65 3.38 -21.84
CA GLU A 24 18.84 3.63 -23.27
C GLU A 24 17.80 2.90 -24.14
N GLU A 25 17.62 1.62 -23.93
CA GLU A 25 16.66 0.81 -24.71
C GLU A 25 15.21 1.17 -24.40
N ALA A 26 14.86 1.46 -23.14
CA ALA A 26 13.52 1.90 -22.77
C ALA A 26 13.22 3.27 -23.39
N THR A 27 14.17 4.20 -23.38
CA THR A 27 14.03 5.52 -23.99
C THR A 27 13.82 5.40 -25.51
N LYS A 28 14.56 4.51 -26.18
CA LYS A 28 14.38 4.20 -27.59
C LYS A 28 13.00 3.61 -27.86
N PHE A 29 12.56 2.63 -27.08
CA PHE A 29 11.23 2.05 -27.18
C PHE A 29 10.12 3.09 -27.02
N ILE A 30 10.23 3.99 -26.06
CA ILE A 30 9.26 5.07 -25.87
C ILE A 30 9.19 5.95 -27.12
N LYS A 31 10.35 6.37 -27.67
CA LYS A 31 10.42 7.18 -28.90
C LYS A 31 9.82 6.48 -30.13
N GLU A 32 9.94 5.16 -30.22
CA GLU A 32 9.33 4.38 -31.30
C GLU A 32 7.79 4.28 -31.18
N LYS A 33 7.26 4.28 -29.94
CA LYS A 33 5.82 4.13 -29.69
C LYS A 33 5.06 5.45 -29.62
N ILE A 34 5.73 6.54 -29.29
CA ILE A 34 5.14 7.87 -29.14
C ILE A 34 5.49 8.71 -30.36
N GLU A 35 4.47 9.06 -31.15
CA GLU A 35 4.64 9.90 -32.33
C GLU A 35 5.09 11.33 -31.96
N PRO A 36 5.77 12.08 -32.84
CA PRO A 36 6.27 13.43 -32.53
C PRO A 36 5.20 14.42 -32.05
N LYS A 37 3.95 14.22 -32.44
CA LYS A 37 2.81 15.08 -32.06
C LYS A 37 2.08 14.60 -30.80
N ASP A 38 2.41 13.40 -30.31
CA ASP A 38 1.68 12.81 -29.19
C ASP A 38 2.05 13.49 -27.88
N LYS A 39 1.03 13.85 -27.09
CA LYS A 39 1.13 14.26 -25.70
C LYS A 39 0.81 13.06 -24.80
N VAL A 40 1.61 12.85 -23.79
CA VAL A 40 1.51 11.66 -22.92
C VAL A 40 1.18 12.06 -21.49
N LEU A 41 0.07 11.55 -20.98
CA LEU A 41 -0.27 11.65 -19.56
C LEU A 41 0.49 10.57 -18.77
N THR A 42 1.16 10.96 -17.69
CA THR A 42 1.66 10.02 -16.67
C THR A 42 1.07 10.33 -15.31
N LEU A 43 0.56 9.32 -14.61
CA LEU A 43 0.02 9.49 -13.27
C LEU A 43 1.10 9.15 -12.24
N VAL A 44 1.47 10.14 -11.44
CA VAL A 44 2.56 10.07 -10.47
C VAL A 44 2.00 9.82 -9.08
N SER A 45 2.15 8.61 -8.56
CA SER A 45 1.76 8.29 -7.17
C SER A 45 2.81 8.68 -6.12
N GLY A 46 4.02 9.08 -6.56
CA GLY A 46 5.18 9.28 -5.67
C GLY A 46 5.86 7.98 -5.24
N GLY A 47 5.38 6.82 -5.67
CA GLY A 47 6.04 5.52 -5.51
C GLY A 47 7.20 5.33 -6.50
N VAL A 48 8.06 4.33 -6.27
CA VAL A 48 9.27 4.13 -7.08
C VAL A 48 8.95 3.85 -8.55
N ASP A 49 7.93 3.04 -8.84
CA ASP A 49 7.60 2.62 -10.20
C ASP A 49 7.09 3.78 -11.04
N SER A 50 6.09 4.51 -10.55
CA SER A 50 5.56 5.69 -11.23
C SER A 50 6.62 6.78 -11.41
N SER A 51 7.52 6.96 -10.43
CA SER A 51 8.58 7.96 -10.50
C SER A 51 9.65 7.60 -11.53
N VAL A 52 10.09 6.34 -11.57
CA VAL A 52 11.05 5.85 -12.58
C VAL A 52 10.43 5.91 -13.98
N ASN A 53 9.18 5.48 -14.10
CA ASN A 53 8.45 5.57 -15.38
C ASN A 53 8.38 7.02 -15.88
N THR A 54 8.05 7.97 -15.01
CA THR A 54 8.02 9.40 -15.34
C THR A 54 9.38 9.90 -15.81
N ALA A 55 10.48 9.54 -15.13
CA ALA A 55 11.83 9.95 -15.52
C ALA A 55 12.24 9.39 -16.90
N LEU A 56 11.89 8.14 -17.20
CA LEU A 56 12.16 7.54 -18.53
C LEU A 56 11.40 8.26 -19.64
N PHE A 57 10.14 8.63 -19.41
CA PHE A 57 9.35 9.38 -20.38
C PHE A 57 9.84 10.81 -20.54
N ASP A 58 10.18 11.49 -19.45
CA ASP A 58 10.74 12.83 -19.51
C ASP A 58 12.06 12.85 -20.31
N LEU A 59 12.94 11.88 -20.07
CA LEU A 59 14.17 11.68 -20.83
C LEU A 59 13.92 11.41 -22.34
N ALA A 60 12.83 10.72 -22.65
CA ALA A 60 12.51 10.33 -24.02
C ALA A 60 11.80 11.42 -24.82
N ILE A 61 10.83 12.13 -24.23
CA ILE A 61 9.90 13.00 -24.95
C ILE A 61 9.81 14.43 -24.39
N GLY A 62 10.44 14.72 -23.23
CA GLY A 62 10.54 16.07 -22.64
C GLY A 62 9.18 16.75 -22.44
N GLU A 63 9.03 17.96 -22.97
CA GLU A 63 7.85 18.83 -22.85
C GLU A 63 6.52 18.21 -23.29
N ARG A 64 6.55 17.07 -23.99
CA ARG A 64 5.34 16.32 -24.39
C ARG A 64 4.80 15.42 -23.30
N LEU A 65 5.49 15.30 -22.17
CA LEU A 65 5.05 14.58 -20.99
C LEU A 65 4.25 15.49 -20.07
N TYR A 66 3.10 15.03 -19.60
CA TYR A 66 2.21 15.70 -18.65
C TYR A 66 2.11 14.84 -17.37
N PRO A 67 3.01 15.04 -16.40
CA PRO A 67 2.96 14.33 -15.12
C PRO A 67 1.86 14.94 -14.25
N VAL A 68 0.95 14.10 -13.77
CA VAL A 68 -0.15 14.53 -12.90
C VAL A 68 -0.16 13.69 -11.63
N HIS A 69 -0.18 14.33 -10.47
CA HIS A 69 -0.54 13.68 -9.20
C HIS A 69 -2.01 13.93 -8.93
N ILE A 70 -2.77 12.85 -8.73
CA ILE A 70 -4.19 12.92 -8.35
C ILE A 70 -4.29 12.81 -6.84
N ASP A 71 -4.73 13.87 -6.18
CA ASP A 71 -5.13 13.82 -4.80
C ASP A 71 -6.52 13.18 -4.70
N THR A 72 -6.53 11.91 -4.32
CA THR A 72 -7.75 11.11 -4.16
C THR A 72 -8.45 11.34 -2.81
N GLY A 73 -7.79 12.05 -1.87
CA GLY A 73 -8.21 12.17 -0.48
C GLY A 73 -7.83 10.97 0.40
N PHE A 74 -7.43 9.82 -0.21
CA PHE A 74 -7.00 8.61 0.50
C PHE A 74 -5.48 8.47 0.62
N MET A 75 -4.74 9.53 0.31
CA MET A 75 -3.31 9.58 0.57
C MET A 75 -3.06 9.79 2.08
N ARG A 76 -1.90 9.33 2.55
CA ARG A 76 -1.52 9.42 3.96
C ARG A 76 -0.96 10.80 4.34
N ARG A 77 -0.80 11.00 5.65
CA ARG A 77 0.10 12.02 6.19
C ARG A 77 1.48 11.46 6.38
N ILE A 78 2.48 12.32 6.25
CA ILE A 78 3.89 12.00 6.52
C ILE A 78 4.45 13.13 7.36
N ARG A 79 4.70 12.87 8.64
CA ARG A 79 5.17 13.87 9.63
C ARG A 79 4.28 15.11 9.68
N GLY A 80 2.99 14.89 9.79
CA GLY A 80 1.96 15.92 9.88
C GLY A 80 1.59 16.62 8.56
N ARG A 81 2.26 16.29 7.44
CA ARG A 81 2.00 16.90 6.12
C ARG A 81 1.21 15.96 5.22
N GLU A 82 0.26 16.49 4.48
CA GLU A 82 -0.47 15.72 3.45
C GLU A 82 0.50 15.27 2.34
N GLU A 83 0.49 13.98 2.01
CA GLU A 83 1.42 13.40 1.01
C GLU A 83 1.31 14.07 -0.38
N PRO A 84 0.12 14.49 -0.88
CA PRO A 84 0.02 15.23 -2.15
C PRO A 84 0.88 16.49 -2.20
N GLU A 85 1.00 17.24 -1.12
CA GLU A 85 1.86 18.43 -1.07
C GLU A 85 3.35 18.06 -1.14
N ILE A 86 3.73 16.95 -0.51
CA ILE A 86 5.11 16.44 -0.57
C ILE A 86 5.45 15.99 -2.00
N VAL A 87 4.49 15.33 -2.67
CA VAL A 87 4.67 14.91 -4.07
C VAL A 87 4.77 16.15 -4.97
N LYS A 88 3.93 17.16 -4.78
CA LYS A 88 3.99 18.43 -5.52
C LYS A 88 5.37 19.08 -5.42
N GLU A 89 5.92 19.22 -4.22
CA GLU A 89 7.26 19.78 -4.03
C GLU A 89 8.33 18.93 -4.71
N ARG A 90 8.24 17.62 -4.57
CA ARG A 90 9.21 16.67 -5.14
C ARG A 90 9.29 16.74 -6.66
N PHE A 91 8.17 16.86 -7.34
CA PHE A 91 8.07 16.85 -8.80
C PHE A 91 8.02 18.24 -9.44
N SER A 92 8.16 19.30 -8.65
CA SER A 92 8.09 20.70 -9.11
C SER A 92 9.13 21.08 -10.18
N SER A 93 10.18 20.30 -10.36
CA SER A 93 11.19 20.51 -11.41
C SER A 93 10.76 20.00 -12.79
N LEU A 94 9.68 19.22 -12.90
CA LEU A 94 9.15 18.79 -14.19
C LEU A 94 8.23 19.87 -14.76
N GLU A 95 8.41 20.23 -16.01
CA GLU A 95 7.82 21.40 -16.65
C GLU A 95 6.29 21.40 -16.62
N ASN A 96 5.66 20.29 -16.99
CA ASN A 96 4.19 20.18 -17.07
C ASN A 96 3.59 19.43 -15.86
N PHE A 97 4.29 19.38 -14.73
CA PHE A 97 3.77 18.71 -13.55
C PHE A 97 2.57 19.48 -12.96
N SER A 98 1.52 18.76 -12.61
CA SER A 98 0.35 19.31 -11.91
C SER A 98 -0.15 18.40 -10.78
N LEU A 99 -0.69 19.03 -9.73
CA LEU A 99 -1.43 18.40 -8.66
C LEU A 99 -2.92 18.72 -8.86
N ILE A 100 -3.75 17.68 -8.99
CA ILE A 100 -5.18 17.81 -9.22
C ILE A 100 -5.94 17.19 -8.06
N SER A 101 -6.85 17.94 -7.44
CA SER A 101 -7.77 17.39 -6.44
C SER A 101 -8.95 16.71 -7.12
N ALA A 102 -9.13 15.42 -6.83
CA ALA A 102 -10.27 14.63 -7.26
C ALA A 102 -11.03 14.02 -6.05
N ARG A 103 -10.80 14.55 -4.85
CA ARG A 103 -11.34 14.03 -3.59
C ARG A 103 -12.84 13.75 -3.66
N GLU A 104 -13.62 14.69 -4.19
CA GLU A 104 -15.09 14.55 -4.28
C GLU A 104 -15.51 13.33 -5.11
N ILE A 105 -14.87 13.11 -6.27
CA ILE A 105 -15.16 11.97 -7.15
C ILE A 105 -14.86 10.65 -6.43
N PHE A 106 -13.72 10.57 -5.75
CA PHE A 106 -13.33 9.36 -5.03
C PHE A 106 -14.21 9.13 -3.79
N TYR A 107 -14.55 10.17 -3.04
CA TYR A 107 -15.43 10.05 -1.87
C TYR A 107 -16.84 9.61 -2.28
N GLU A 108 -17.41 10.16 -3.36
CA GLU A 108 -18.70 9.73 -3.90
C GLU A 108 -18.71 8.22 -4.22
N LYS A 109 -17.63 7.71 -4.81
CA LYS A 109 -17.56 6.30 -5.24
C LYS A 109 -17.18 5.32 -4.13
N VAL A 110 -16.56 5.77 -3.04
CA VAL A 110 -15.98 4.89 -2.00
C VAL A 110 -16.69 5.01 -0.66
N PHE A 111 -17.13 6.20 -0.25
CA PHE A 111 -17.77 6.39 1.05
C PHE A 111 -19.08 5.63 1.17
N GLY A 112 -19.38 5.17 2.39
CA GLY A 112 -20.57 4.39 2.70
C GLY A 112 -20.52 2.91 2.26
N LYS A 113 -19.54 2.51 1.45
CA LYS A 113 -19.32 1.11 1.10
C LYS A 113 -18.65 0.39 2.26
N GLU A 114 -19.10 -0.80 2.56
CA GLU A 114 -18.59 -1.63 3.65
C GLU A 114 -17.71 -2.78 3.13
N ASP A 115 -18.08 -3.33 1.99
CA ASP A 115 -17.37 -4.43 1.35
C ASP A 115 -16.07 -3.96 0.67
N ALA A 116 -14.97 -4.68 0.92
CA ALA A 116 -13.66 -4.34 0.40
C ALA A 116 -13.59 -4.34 -1.15
N GLU A 117 -14.28 -5.26 -1.82
CA GLU A 117 -14.29 -5.32 -3.28
C GLU A 117 -15.16 -4.20 -3.87
N GLU A 118 -16.25 -3.81 -3.21
CA GLU A 118 -17.04 -2.65 -3.62
C GLU A 118 -16.24 -1.34 -3.51
N LYS A 119 -15.43 -1.19 -2.44
CA LYS A 119 -14.53 -0.05 -2.30
C LYS A 119 -13.50 -0.01 -3.42
N ARG A 120 -12.87 -1.14 -3.74
CA ARG A 120 -11.88 -1.24 -4.82
C ARG A 120 -12.47 -0.92 -6.18
N LYS A 121 -13.67 -1.45 -6.48
CA LYS A 121 -14.40 -1.13 -7.71
C LYS A 121 -14.74 0.36 -7.78
N GLY A 122 -15.26 0.93 -6.69
CA GLY A 122 -15.54 2.36 -6.62
C GLY A 122 -14.29 3.22 -6.83
N PHE A 123 -13.16 2.82 -6.25
CA PHE A 123 -11.89 3.49 -6.45
C PHE A 123 -11.43 3.39 -7.92
N GLN A 124 -11.53 2.22 -8.53
CA GLN A 124 -11.18 2.00 -9.94
C GLN A 124 -12.07 2.83 -10.88
N GLU A 125 -13.38 2.91 -10.62
CA GLU A 125 -14.31 3.76 -11.38
C GLU A 125 -13.94 5.26 -11.27
N ALA A 126 -13.65 5.74 -10.05
CA ALA A 126 -13.21 7.11 -9.81
C ALA A 126 -11.89 7.42 -10.54
N TYR A 127 -10.95 6.46 -10.49
CA TYR A 127 -9.67 6.56 -11.16
C TYR A 127 -9.83 6.65 -12.70
N ALA A 128 -10.65 5.77 -13.28
CA ALA A 128 -10.93 5.79 -14.73
C ALA A 128 -11.58 7.10 -15.17
N LEU A 129 -12.60 7.55 -14.45
CA LEU A 129 -13.31 8.80 -14.74
C LEU A 129 -12.36 10.01 -14.66
N THR A 130 -11.57 10.09 -13.60
CA THR A 130 -10.60 11.19 -13.42
C THR A 130 -9.55 11.18 -14.52
N THR A 131 -9.03 10.01 -14.87
CA THR A 131 -8.04 9.86 -15.94
C THR A 131 -8.60 10.26 -17.30
N ASP A 132 -9.80 9.82 -17.65
CA ASP A 132 -10.45 10.20 -18.91
C ASP A 132 -10.72 11.71 -19.01
N ASN A 133 -11.05 12.36 -17.88
CA ASN A 133 -11.19 13.81 -17.81
C ASN A 133 -9.84 14.51 -18.03
N LEU A 134 -8.77 14.02 -17.41
CA LEU A 134 -7.42 14.56 -17.58
C LEU A 134 -6.91 14.41 -19.03
N VAL A 135 -7.07 13.23 -19.62
CA VAL A 135 -6.72 12.98 -21.04
C VAL A 135 -7.40 13.99 -21.95
N SER A 136 -8.68 14.30 -21.67
CA SER A 136 -9.45 15.25 -22.49
C SER A 136 -9.03 16.70 -22.26
N SER A 137 -8.85 17.11 -21.00
CA SER A 137 -8.53 18.50 -20.65
C SER A 137 -7.12 18.91 -21.05
N LEU A 138 -6.17 17.96 -21.02
CA LEU A 138 -4.77 18.17 -21.41
C LEU A 138 -4.50 17.87 -22.89
N ASP A 139 -5.54 17.44 -23.62
CA ASP A 139 -5.43 17.00 -25.03
C ASP A 139 -4.33 15.94 -25.20
N CYS A 140 -4.24 15.01 -24.23
CA CYS A 140 -3.34 13.87 -24.32
C CYS A 140 -3.97 12.75 -25.14
N ASN A 141 -3.21 12.11 -26.01
CA ASN A 141 -3.68 11.00 -26.84
C ASN A 141 -3.04 9.66 -26.48
N ALA A 142 -2.07 9.68 -25.56
CA ALA A 142 -1.46 8.50 -24.96
C ALA A 142 -1.27 8.68 -23.46
N MET A 143 -1.10 7.57 -22.75
CA MET A 143 -0.71 7.57 -21.36
C MET A 143 0.31 6.50 -21.05
N THR A 144 0.89 6.56 -19.84
CA THR A 144 1.82 5.57 -19.36
C THR A 144 1.56 5.24 -17.89
N HIS A 145 1.82 3.99 -17.53
CA HIS A 145 1.79 3.50 -16.15
C HIS A 145 3.13 2.88 -15.77
N GLY A 146 3.44 2.92 -14.48
CA GLY A 146 4.60 2.22 -13.91
C GLY A 146 4.33 0.74 -13.65
N THR A 147 3.60 0.05 -14.51
CA THR A 147 3.30 -1.38 -14.40
C THR A 147 4.58 -2.19 -14.50
N ILE A 148 4.77 -3.13 -13.57
CA ILE A 148 5.92 -4.03 -13.50
C ILE A 148 5.48 -5.50 -13.67
N PHE A 149 6.44 -6.41 -13.83
CA PHE A 149 6.14 -7.81 -14.15
C PHE A 149 5.24 -8.53 -13.13
N PRO A 150 5.39 -8.35 -11.80
CA PRO A 150 4.46 -8.91 -10.82
C PRO A 150 3.02 -8.44 -11.01
N ASP A 151 2.81 -7.18 -11.37
CA ASP A 151 1.46 -6.63 -11.60
C ASP A 151 0.73 -7.38 -12.73
N ILE A 152 1.45 -7.77 -13.76
CA ILE A 152 0.91 -8.51 -14.91
C ILE A 152 0.59 -9.96 -14.53
N LYS A 153 1.46 -10.61 -13.73
CA LYS A 153 1.28 -12.00 -13.31
C LYS A 153 0.16 -12.19 -12.28
N GLU A 154 -0.01 -11.24 -11.37
CA GLU A 154 -0.99 -11.34 -10.28
C GLU A 154 -2.43 -11.05 -10.72
N THR A 155 -2.61 -10.37 -11.86
CA THR A 155 -3.92 -9.89 -12.33
C THR A 155 -5.01 -10.96 -12.47
N PRO A 156 -4.75 -12.20 -12.92
CA PRO A 156 -5.83 -13.18 -13.12
C PRO A 156 -6.31 -13.85 -11.84
N VAL A 157 -5.57 -13.83 -10.73
CA VAL A 157 -5.78 -14.79 -9.63
C VAL A 157 -6.11 -14.12 -8.28
N ILE A 158 -5.63 -12.92 -7.97
CA ILE A 158 -5.58 -12.47 -6.57
C ILE A 158 -6.23 -11.11 -6.29
N LYS A 159 -6.24 -10.12 -7.19
CA LYS A 159 -6.73 -8.75 -6.90
C LYS A 159 -7.23 -8.00 -8.13
N THR A 160 -8.32 -7.24 -7.95
CA THR A 160 -8.63 -6.10 -8.81
C THR A 160 -7.54 -5.04 -8.58
N GLN A 161 -6.62 -4.90 -9.54
CA GLN A 161 -5.57 -3.87 -9.46
C GLN A 161 -6.12 -2.55 -10.00
N HIS A 162 -5.73 -1.43 -9.38
CA HIS A 162 -6.24 -0.11 -9.75
C HIS A 162 -5.71 0.40 -11.10
N ASN A 163 -4.63 -0.15 -11.64
CA ASN A 163 -3.96 0.24 -12.88
C ASN A 163 -4.01 -0.82 -13.99
N VAL A 164 -4.57 -1.99 -13.74
CA VAL A 164 -4.72 -3.08 -14.72
C VAL A 164 -6.20 -3.32 -14.97
N ASP A 165 -6.59 -3.57 -16.24
CA ASP A 165 -7.98 -3.73 -16.68
C ASP A 165 -8.90 -2.53 -16.33
N VAL A 166 -8.34 -1.32 -16.28
CA VAL A 166 -9.12 -0.11 -16.03
C VAL A 166 -9.99 0.21 -17.25
N PRO A 167 -11.31 0.46 -17.07
CA PRO A 167 -12.23 0.68 -18.16
C PRO A 167 -12.16 2.12 -18.71
N PHE A 168 -10.99 2.52 -19.24
CA PHE A 168 -10.82 3.82 -19.87
C PHE A 168 -11.69 3.95 -21.13
N LYS A 169 -12.33 5.11 -21.32
CA LYS A 169 -13.16 5.41 -22.48
C LYS A 169 -12.47 6.31 -23.51
N LYS A 170 -11.55 7.15 -23.05
CA LYS A 170 -10.91 8.17 -23.88
C LYS A 170 -9.42 7.93 -24.14
N VAL A 171 -8.77 7.13 -23.30
CA VAL A 171 -7.39 6.71 -23.51
C VAL A 171 -7.30 5.81 -24.74
N LYS A 172 -6.44 6.15 -25.70
CA LYS A 172 -6.28 5.40 -26.94
C LYS A 172 -5.08 4.46 -26.92
N LYS A 173 -4.02 4.85 -26.24
CA LYS A 173 -2.75 4.12 -26.20
C LYS A 173 -2.14 4.18 -24.80
N VAL A 174 -1.66 3.05 -24.30
CA VAL A 174 -0.87 2.95 -23.07
C VAL A 174 0.49 2.35 -23.41
N VAL A 175 1.57 2.95 -22.92
CA VAL A 175 2.95 2.46 -23.14
C VAL A 175 3.62 2.20 -21.79
N GLU A 176 4.06 0.97 -21.57
CA GLU A 176 4.55 0.47 -20.27
C GLU A 176 5.96 -0.12 -20.39
N PRO A 177 7.00 0.71 -20.31
CA PRO A 177 8.39 0.25 -20.51
C PRO A 177 8.93 -0.61 -19.37
N LEU A 178 8.32 -0.55 -18.16
CA LEU A 178 8.77 -1.31 -16.99
C LEU A 178 8.16 -2.70 -16.87
N ALA A 179 7.27 -3.09 -17.77
CA ALA A 179 6.46 -4.31 -17.72
C ALA A 179 7.25 -5.64 -17.58
N SER A 180 8.53 -5.64 -17.93
CA SER A 180 9.42 -6.81 -17.80
C SER A 180 10.23 -6.85 -16.50
N LEU A 181 10.17 -5.82 -15.66
CA LEU A 181 11.03 -5.66 -14.50
C LEU A 181 10.41 -6.13 -13.20
N TYR A 182 11.26 -6.59 -12.29
CA TYR A 182 10.91 -6.78 -10.88
C TYR A 182 11.20 -5.52 -10.07
N LYS A 183 10.61 -5.44 -8.88
CA LYS A 183 10.70 -4.27 -7.99
C LYS A 183 12.15 -3.83 -7.71
N ASN A 184 13.06 -4.79 -7.54
CA ASN A 184 14.46 -4.50 -7.26
C ASN A 184 15.19 -3.91 -8.47
N ASP A 185 14.83 -4.33 -9.68
CA ASP A 185 15.39 -3.75 -10.91
C ASP A 185 14.94 -2.28 -11.03
N VAL A 186 13.67 -1.99 -10.74
CA VAL A 186 13.16 -0.60 -10.73
C VAL A 186 13.87 0.27 -9.70
N ARG A 187 14.18 -0.27 -8.51
CA ARG A 187 14.98 0.45 -7.50
C ARG A 187 16.40 0.76 -7.99
N LYS A 188 17.04 -0.17 -8.72
CA LYS A 188 18.35 0.07 -9.35
C LYS A 188 18.26 1.17 -10.41
N LEU A 189 17.19 1.17 -11.23
CA LEU A 189 16.93 2.24 -12.19
C LEU A 189 16.72 3.59 -11.51
N ALA A 190 16.00 3.65 -10.40
CA ALA A 190 15.80 4.88 -9.65
C ALA A 190 17.12 5.51 -9.20
N ARG A 191 18.06 4.68 -8.72
CA ARG A 191 19.41 5.13 -8.34
C ARG A 191 20.20 5.64 -9.54
N ALA A 192 20.25 4.87 -10.63
CA ALA A 192 20.95 5.25 -11.84
C ALA A 192 20.40 6.56 -12.45
N LEU A 193 19.08 6.72 -12.53
CA LEU A 193 18.44 7.94 -13.02
C LEU A 193 18.72 9.15 -12.11
N PHE A 194 18.80 8.93 -10.80
CA PHE A 194 19.18 9.99 -9.85
C PHE A 194 20.67 10.39 -9.99
N GLU A 195 21.56 9.41 -10.02
CA GLU A 195 23.02 9.61 -9.96
C GLU A 195 23.60 10.07 -11.32
N ASP A 196 23.18 9.39 -12.41
CA ASP A 196 23.77 9.61 -13.74
C ASP A 196 23.02 10.65 -14.57
N TYR A 197 21.69 10.81 -14.35
CA TYR A 197 20.84 11.70 -15.16
C TYR A 197 20.29 12.91 -14.38
N GLY A 198 20.55 12.98 -13.06
CA GLY A 198 20.22 14.17 -12.26
C GLY A 198 18.76 14.34 -11.85
N TYR A 199 17.94 13.30 -11.94
CA TYR A 199 16.52 13.33 -11.54
C TYR A 199 16.35 13.40 -10.02
N LYS A 200 16.42 14.61 -9.45
CA LYS A 200 16.39 14.86 -8.00
C LYS A 200 15.13 14.33 -7.31
N PHE A 201 13.99 14.27 -7.99
CA PHE A 201 12.75 13.73 -7.44
C PHE A 201 12.82 12.22 -7.15
N LEU A 202 13.82 11.51 -7.67
CA LEU A 202 14.06 10.10 -7.37
C LEU A 202 14.84 9.85 -6.07
N LYS A 203 15.37 10.90 -5.43
CA LYS A 203 16.13 10.75 -4.19
C LYS A 203 15.33 10.01 -3.13
N GLY A 204 15.81 8.84 -2.73
CA GLY A 204 15.25 8.03 -1.63
C GLY A 204 13.92 7.32 -1.93
N VAL A 205 13.41 7.37 -3.17
CA VAL A 205 12.18 6.62 -3.54
C VAL A 205 12.39 5.11 -3.51
N ASP A 206 13.62 4.65 -3.72
CA ASP A 206 14.04 3.26 -3.67
C ASP A 206 13.90 2.64 -2.27
N LYS A 207 13.89 3.48 -1.22
CA LYS A 207 13.78 3.08 0.19
C LYS A 207 12.36 3.17 0.76
N ARG A 208 11.40 3.67 -0.01
CA ARG A 208 10.02 3.80 0.46
C ARG A 208 9.37 2.43 0.63
N GLN A 209 8.62 2.27 1.73
CA GLN A 209 7.77 1.11 1.89
C GLN A 209 6.65 1.10 0.84
N PRO A 210 6.16 -0.09 0.41
CA PRO A 210 4.99 -0.20 -0.43
C PRO A 210 3.78 0.51 0.19
N PHE A 211 2.97 1.14 -0.67
CA PHE A 211 1.71 1.75 -0.28
C PHE A 211 0.62 1.24 -1.24
N PRO A 212 -0.56 0.86 -0.74
CA PRO A 212 -1.59 0.25 -1.59
C PRO A 212 -2.15 1.26 -2.58
N GLY A 213 -2.52 0.79 -3.77
CA GLY A 213 -3.08 1.65 -4.81
C GLY A 213 -4.34 2.40 -4.39
N PRO A 214 -5.32 1.78 -3.71
CA PRO A 214 -6.47 2.49 -3.16
C PRO A 214 -6.16 3.37 -1.93
N GLY A 215 -4.89 3.51 -1.55
CA GLY A 215 -4.47 4.31 -0.42
C GLY A 215 -5.08 3.83 0.89
N LEU A 216 -5.42 4.78 1.75
CA LEU A 216 -6.01 4.49 3.07
C LEU A 216 -7.45 3.94 2.99
N ALA A 217 -8.08 3.89 1.81
CA ALA A 217 -9.39 3.28 1.67
C ALA A 217 -9.44 1.79 2.08
N VAL A 218 -8.32 1.05 1.92
CA VAL A 218 -8.19 -0.37 2.32
C VAL A 218 -7.62 -0.55 3.72
N ARG A 219 -7.34 0.55 4.43
CA ARG A 219 -6.91 0.59 5.84
C ARG A 219 -7.98 1.19 6.75
N THR A 220 -8.95 1.92 6.19
CA THR A 220 -10.14 2.39 6.88
C THR A 220 -11.23 1.31 6.74
N VAL A 221 -11.16 0.31 7.64
CA VAL A 221 -11.92 -0.95 7.52
C VAL A 221 -13.41 -0.77 7.79
N GLY A 222 -14.28 -1.36 6.95
CA GLY A 222 -15.73 -1.16 7.01
C GLY A 222 -16.16 0.15 6.37
N LYS A 223 -17.28 0.73 6.78
CA LYS A 223 -17.78 1.98 6.19
C LYS A 223 -16.85 3.15 6.45
N ILE A 224 -16.50 3.87 5.37
CA ILE A 224 -15.65 5.06 5.44
C ILE A 224 -16.53 6.29 5.49
N ASN A 225 -16.17 7.21 6.39
CA ASN A 225 -16.60 8.60 6.43
C ASN A 225 -15.38 9.50 6.66
N ILE A 226 -15.56 10.80 6.59
CA ILE A 226 -14.46 11.77 6.70
C ILE A 226 -13.77 11.69 8.06
N GLU A 227 -14.53 11.54 9.15
CA GLU A 227 -14.00 11.47 10.52
C GLU A 227 -13.09 10.25 10.71
N LYS A 228 -13.57 9.05 10.29
CA LYS A 228 -12.81 7.82 10.39
C LYS A 228 -11.54 7.86 9.53
N LEU A 229 -11.62 8.47 8.35
CA LEU A 229 -10.46 8.64 7.46
C LEU A 229 -9.41 9.59 8.07
N GLU A 230 -9.84 10.65 8.75
CA GLU A 230 -8.92 11.55 9.47
C GLU A 230 -8.25 10.87 10.66
N VAL A 231 -8.99 10.04 11.41
CA VAL A 231 -8.40 9.16 12.44
C VAL A 231 -7.35 8.24 11.84
N GLU A 232 -7.67 7.59 10.70
CA GLU A 232 -6.73 6.71 10.00
C GLU A 232 -5.47 7.45 9.55
N LYS A 233 -5.59 8.64 8.96
CA LYS A 233 -4.44 9.44 8.53
C LYS A 233 -3.50 9.78 9.69
N ASN A 234 -4.05 10.21 10.82
CA ASN A 234 -3.27 10.57 11.99
C ASN A 234 -2.64 9.35 12.66
N ALA A 235 -3.42 8.28 12.87
CA ALA A 235 -2.93 7.06 13.48
C ALA A 235 -1.84 6.40 12.63
N ASN A 236 -2.00 6.41 11.30
CA ASN A 236 -1.00 5.89 10.38
C ASN A 236 0.32 6.70 10.42
N ASP A 237 0.23 8.04 10.46
CA ASP A 237 1.42 8.90 10.56
C ASP A 237 2.18 8.65 11.87
N ILE A 238 1.47 8.55 13.01
CA ILE A 238 2.07 8.24 14.32
C ILE A 238 2.73 6.86 14.29
N ALA A 239 2.03 5.86 13.75
CA ALA A 239 2.52 4.49 13.66
C ALA A 239 3.78 4.40 12.79
N GLU A 240 3.75 5.00 11.59
CA GLU A 240 4.90 5.02 10.68
C GLU A 240 6.11 5.71 11.33
N GLN A 241 5.94 6.87 11.96
CA GLN A 241 7.03 7.59 12.62
C GLN A 241 7.63 6.77 13.80
N GLY A 242 6.78 6.17 14.62
CA GLY A 242 7.22 5.41 15.79
C GLY A 242 8.00 4.15 15.43
N ILE A 243 7.48 3.36 14.48
CA ILE A 243 8.12 2.13 14.02
C ILE A 243 9.37 2.43 13.17
N GLU A 244 9.32 3.48 12.32
CA GLU A 244 10.47 3.94 11.56
C GLU A 244 11.64 4.34 12.47
N LYS A 245 11.34 5.07 13.55
CA LYS A 245 12.35 5.47 14.55
C LYS A 245 13.00 4.23 15.17
N TYR A 246 12.19 3.29 15.63
CA TYR A 246 12.69 2.03 16.22
C TYR A 246 13.55 1.24 15.22
N ALA A 247 13.09 1.06 13.98
CA ALA A 247 13.85 0.33 12.96
C ALA A 247 15.21 0.98 12.69
N LYS A 248 15.26 2.31 12.62
CA LYS A 248 16.52 3.07 12.43
C LYS A 248 17.45 2.97 13.64
N GLU A 249 16.92 3.01 14.85
CA GLU A 249 17.72 2.85 16.08
C GLU A 249 18.35 1.46 16.18
N LEU A 250 17.60 0.41 15.79
CA LEU A 250 18.06 -0.96 15.88
C LEU A 250 18.95 -1.40 14.70
N TYR A 251 18.56 -1.09 13.49
CA TYR A 251 19.19 -1.57 12.25
C TYR A 251 19.97 -0.50 11.49
N GLY A 252 19.94 0.76 11.91
CA GLY A 252 20.47 1.89 11.14
C GLY A 252 19.68 2.21 9.85
N THR A 253 18.62 1.46 9.57
CA THR A 253 17.85 1.52 8.33
C THR A 253 16.41 1.08 8.54
N THR A 254 15.54 1.41 7.59
CA THR A 254 14.14 0.94 7.51
C THR A 254 13.98 -0.26 6.57
N MET A 255 15.06 -0.96 6.30
CA MET A 255 15.10 -2.09 5.37
C MET A 255 15.73 -3.29 6.04
N PHE A 256 15.27 -4.48 5.71
CA PHE A 256 15.97 -5.72 6.04
C PHE A 256 16.75 -6.23 4.82
N ILE A 257 17.80 -6.99 5.08
CA ILE A 257 18.58 -7.66 4.04
C ILE A 257 18.08 -9.10 3.94
N ASP A 258 17.64 -9.48 2.75
CA ASP A 258 17.25 -10.85 2.47
C ASP A 258 18.50 -11.75 2.51
N PRO A 259 18.52 -12.82 3.34
CA PRO A 259 19.72 -13.61 3.53
C PRO A 259 20.11 -14.47 2.31
N GLU A 260 19.18 -14.72 1.39
CA GLU A 260 19.42 -15.54 0.20
C GLU A 260 19.89 -14.71 -1.00
N THR A 261 19.29 -13.50 -1.15
CA THR A 261 19.52 -12.65 -2.33
C THR A 261 20.34 -11.42 -2.05
N GLU A 262 20.65 -11.15 -0.77
CA GLU A 262 21.33 -9.92 -0.29
C GLU A 262 20.57 -8.63 -0.65
N GLU A 263 19.31 -8.72 -1.07
CA GLU A 263 18.50 -7.59 -1.45
C GLU A 263 18.01 -6.81 -0.23
N GLN A 264 18.03 -5.49 -0.36
CA GLN A 264 17.45 -4.59 0.64
C GLN A 264 15.94 -4.42 0.38
N ILE A 265 15.12 -4.89 1.33
CA ILE A 265 13.67 -4.87 1.24
C ILE A 265 13.11 -3.99 2.35
N PRO A 266 12.26 -2.99 2.04
CA PRO A 266 11.67 -2.15 3.07
C PRO A 266 10.74 -2.97 3.98
N PHE A 267 10.81 -2.75 5.29
CA PHE A 267 9.75 -3.16 6.20
C PHE A 267 8.44 -2.48 5.81
N GLN A 268 7.32 -3.15 6.07
CA GLN A 268 5.99 -2.57 5.86
C GLN A 268 5.32 -2.41 7.23
N TYR A 269 5.00 -1.19 7.58
CA TYR A 269 4.36 -0.84 8.85
C TYR A 269 3.36 0.29 8.66
N PHE A 270 2.20 0.14 9.28
CA PHE A 270 1.08 1.07 9.11
C PHE A 270 0.01 0.86 10.19
N ALA A 271 -0.96 1.75 10.24
CA ALA A 271 -2.18 1.60 11.02
C ALA A 271 -3.37 1.19 10.14
N ALA A 272 -4.42 0.67 10.77
CA ALA A 272 -5.73 0.50 10.18
C ALA A 272 -6.81 0.80 11.23
N THR A 273 -7.85 1.55 10.83
CA THR A 273 -8.92 2.01 11.71
C THR A 273 -10.20 1.21 11.50
N PHE A 274 -10.80 0.75 12.60
CA PHE A 274 -12.04 -0.03 12.65
C PHE A 274 -13.10 0.70 13.47
N ASP A 275 -14.36 0.33 13.27
CA ASP A 275 -15.43 0.75 14.19
C ASP A 275 -15.25 0.06 15.54
N ASN A 276 -15.48 0.78 16.65
CA ASN A 276 -15.43 0.24 18.02
C ASN A 276 -16.68 -0.61 18.31
N LYS A 277 -16.82 -1.73 17.58
CA LYS A 277 -17.94 -2.67 17.72
C LYS A 277 -17.40 -4.07 17.93
N PHE A 278 -17.79 -4.68 19.06
CA PHE A 278 -17.30 -5.99 19.46
C PHE A 278 -18.43 -6.93 19.84
N GLU A 279 -18.22 -8.20 19.56
CA GLU A 279 -19.02 -9.31 20.04
C GLU A 279 -18.21 -10.21 20.97
N LYS A 280 -18.91 -10.96 21.81
CA LYS A 280 -18.30 -12.00 22.63
C LYS A 280 -17.82 -13.14 21.74
N VAL A 281 -16.67 -13.72 22.08
CA VAL A 281 -16.21 -14.95 21.42
C VAL A 281 -17.27 -16.04 21.65
N PRO A 282 -17.75 -16.72 20.58
CA PRO A 282 -18.69 -17.82 20.71
C PRO A 282 -18.17 -18.88 21.68
N LYS A 283 -19.10 -19.45 22.49
CA LYS A 283 -18.75 -20.40 23.57
C LYS A 283 -17.91 -21.56 23.03
N GLU A 284 -18.30 -22.13 21.90
CA GLU A 284 -17.59 -23.23 21.25
C GLU A 284 -16.13 -22.85 20.91
N ILE A 285 -15.92 -21.66 20.33
CA ILE A 285 -14.58 -21.15 20.01
C ILE A 285 -13.78 -20.87 21.28
N SER A 286 -14.41 -20.31 22.31
CA SER A 286 -13.76 -20.06 23.60
C SER A 286 -13.29 -21.35 24.26
N GLU A 287 -14.08 -22.44 24.18
CA GLU A 287 -13.67 -23.76 24.71
C GLU A 287 -12.53 -24.37 23.87
N ARG A 288 -12.56 -24.25 22.54
CA ARG A 288 -11.45 -24.68 21.68
C ARG A 288 -10.14 -23.94 22.02
N ILE A 289 -10.21 -22.64 22.22
CA ILE A 289 -9.06 -21.83 22.65
C ILE A 289 -8.51 -22.34 23.99
N LYS A 290 -9.38 -22.57 24.97
CA LYS A 290 -9.03 -23.06 26.28
C LYS A 290 -8.35 -24.44 26.22
N LEU A 291 -8.85 -25.34 25.38
CA LEU A 291 -8.27 -26.68 25.17
C LEU A 291 -6.93 -26.64 24.45
N ALA A 292 -6.79 -25.77 23.45
CA ALA A 292 -5.56 -25.67 22.67
C ALA A 292 -4.42 -24.96 23.41
N TRP A 293 -4.74 -24.12 24.39
CA TRP A 293 -3.76 -23.32 25.07
C TRP A 293 -4.16 -22.97 26.52
N ARG A 294 -5.03 -21.98 26.74
CA ARG A 294 -5.57 -21.58 28.05
C ARG A 294 -6.78 -20.68 27.89
N LYS A 295 -7.49 -20.42 28.98
CA LYS A 295 -8.54 -19.41 29.00
C LYS A 295 -7.92 -18.02 28.76
N VAL A 296 -8.46 -17.27 27.82
CA VAL A 296 -7.99 -15.94 27.45
C VAL A 296 -9.16 -14.97 27.41
N ARG A 297 -8.95 -13.75 27.89
CA ARG A 297 -9.92 -12.68 27.70
C ARG A 297 -9.78 -12.15 26.27
N ALA A 298 -10.79 -12.39 25.45
CA ALA A 298 -10.82 -11.97 24.07
C ALA A 298 -12.23 -11.52 23.63
N ARG A 299 -12.29 -10.69 22.62
CA ARG A 299 -13.51 -10.25 21.92
C ARG A 299 -13.33 -10.41 20.42
N VAL A 300 -14.42 -10.42 19.69
CA VAL A 300 -14.42 -10.46 18.21
C VAL A 300 -14.80 -9.08 17.69
N LEU A 301 -13.97 -8.52 16.83
CA LEU A 301 -14.24 -7.23 16.18
C LEU A 301 -15.26 -7.43 15.07
N CYS A 302 -16.32 -6.60 15.02
CA CYS A 302 -17.45 -6.79 14.10
C CYS A 302 -17.15 -6.40 12.63
N SER A 303 -16.04 -5.78 12.35
CA SER A 303 -15.61 -5.47 10.98
C SER A 303 -14.74 -6.59 10.42
N LYS A 304 -15.09 -7.09 9.24
CA LYS A 304 -14.32 -8.15 8.57
C LYS A 304 -13.02 -7.61 8.00
N ALA A 305 -11.98 -8.42 8.08
CA ALA A 305 -10.70 -8.17 7.45
C ALA A 305 -10.31 -9.34 6.53
N THR A 306 -9.47 -9.06 5.55
CA THR A 306 -9.03 -10.05 4.57
C THR A 306 -8.03 -11.03 5.18
N GLY A 307 -8.19 -12.30 4.83
CA GLY A 307 -7.26 -13.38 5.15
C GLY A 307 -7.10 -14.37 4.00
N ILE A 308 -6.28 -15.38 4.21
CA ILE A 308 -6.01 -16.48 3.29
C ILE A 308 -6.15 -17.79 4.05
N VAL A 309 -7.09 -18.62 3.66
CA VAL A 309 -7.30 -19.95 4.22
C VAL A 309 -7.38 -20.95 3.08
N ASN A 310 -6.57 -22.02 3.13
CA ASN A 310 -6.48 -23.02 2.06
C ASN A 310 -6.27 -22.37 0.67
N GLU A 311 -5.30 -21.45 0.59
CA GLU A 311 -4.94 -20.69 -0.63
C GLU A 311 -6.08 -19.81 -1.21
N LYS A 312 -7.20 -19.72 -0.52
CA LYS A 312 -8.33 -18.89 -0.92
C LYS A 312 -8.43 -17.64 -0.05
N ARG A 313 -8.75 -16.54 -0.70
CA ARG A 313 -9.07 -15.29 0.00
C ARG A 313 -10.38 -15.45 0.78
N VAL A 314 -10.37 -15.04 2.03
CA VAL A 314 -11.52 -15.06 2.93
C VAL A 314 -11.67 -13.70 3.61
N TYR A 315 -12.90 -13.38 4.01
CA TYR A 315 -13.20 -12.23 4.85
C TYR A 315 -13.69 -12.74 6.20
N SER A 316 -12.88 -12.55 7.23
CA SER A 316 -13.22 -13.03 8.57
C SER A 316 -13.04 -11.92 9.61
N PHE A 317 -13.71 -12.12 10.75
CA PHE A 317 -13.61 -11.19 11.87
C PHE A 317 -12.27 -11.35 12.60
N PRO A 318 -11.58 -10.26 12.99
CA PRO A 318 -10.39 -10.34 13.82
C PRO A 318 -10.73 -10.75 15.27
N LEU A 319 -9.89 -11.63 15.83
CA LEU A 319 -9.90 -11.95 17.26
C LEU A 319 -9.03 -10.94 18.03
N CYS A 320 -9.61 -10.20 18.95
CA CYS A 320 -8.92 -9.23 19.78
C CYS A 320 -8.60 -9.82 21.14
N VAL A 321 -7.32 -10.02 21.45
CA VAL A 321 -6.81 -10.53 22.71
C VAL A 321 -6.54 -9.36 23.64
N GLU A 322 -7.18 -9.36 24.82
CA GLU A 322 -7.15 -8.27 25.80
C GLU A 322 -6.46 -8.66 27.10
N GLU A 323 -6.02 -9.88 27.20
CA GLU A 323 -5.23 -10.36 28.33
C GLU A 323 -3.75 -10.05 28.13
N LYS A 324 -3.05 -9.64 29.19
CA LYS A 324 -1.62 -9.37 29.10
C LYS A 324 -0.83 -10.66 28.84
N ILE A 325 -0.17 -10.70 27.69
CA ILE A 325 0.72 -11.78 27.27
C ILE A 325 2.13 -11.19 27.18
N PRO A 326 3.05 -11.57 28.07
CA PRO A 326 4.36 -10.91 28.20
C PRO A 326 5.39 -11.36 27.15
N ASN A 327 5.04 -12.28 26.27
CA ASN A 327 5.99 -12.94 25.38
C ASN A 327 5.56 -12.81 23.91
N MET A 328 6.40 -12.16 23.08
CA MET A 328 6.14 -11.98 21.64
C MET A 328 6.11 -13.32 20.88
N GLU A 329 6.94 -14.29 21.24
CA GLU A 329 6.93 -15.63 20.65
C GLU A 329 5.58 -16.33 20.85
N GLU A 330 5.00 -16.21 22.04
CA GLU A 330 3.68 -16.71 22.34
C GLU A 330 2.59 -16.04 21.49
N LEU A 331 2.66 -14.72 21.31
CA LEU A 331 1.74 -13.97 20.47
C LEU A 331 1.87 -14.34 18.99
N LYS A 332 3.07 -14.56 18.50
CA LYS A 332 3.32 -15.03 17.13
C LYS A 332 2.75 -16.43 16.90
N CYS A 333 2.92 -17.31 17.87
CA CYS A 333 2.29 -18.63 17.83
C CYS A 333 0.76 -18.53 17.75
N TRP A 334 0.18 -17.62 18.51
CA TRP A 334 -1.24 -17.31 18.46
C TRP A 334 -1.68 -16.86 17.07
N GLY A 335 -1.07 -15.83 16.55
CA GLY A 335 -1.43 -15.26 15.26
C GLY A 335 -1.24 -16.20 14.07
N GLY A 336 -0.16 -17.00 14.09
CA GLY A 336 0.20 -17.87 12.99
C GLY A 336 -0.38 -19.29 13.04
N LYS A 337 -0.56 -19.85 14.24
CA LYS A 337 -0.95 -21.27 14.41
C LYS A 337 -2.27 -21.45 15.13
N VAL A 338 -2.45 -20.80 16.29
CA VAL A 338 -3.65 -21.06 17.11
C VAL A 338 -4.90 -20.44 16.49
N THR A 339 -4.84 -19.14 16.15
CA THR A 339 -6.03 -18.44 15.64
C THR A 339 -6.61 -19.07 14.40
N PRO A 340 -5.88 -19.30 13.29
CA PRO A 340 -6.47 -19.81 12.08
C PRO A 340 -7.00 -21.25 12.21
N TYR A 341 -6.29 -22.11 12.93
CA TYR A 341 -6.65 -23.54 13.01
C TYR A 341 -7.64 -23.86 14.13
N VAL A 342 -7.64 -23.08 15.20
CA VAL A 342 -8.51 -23.31 16.36
C VAL A 342 -9.81 -22.52 16.25
N THR A 343 -9.75 -21.28 15.79
CA THR A 343 -10.91 -20.36 15.79
C THR A 343 -11.55 -20.17 14.43
N GLY A 344 -10.82 -20.37 13.34
CA GLY A 344 -11.25 -20.04 11.98
C GLY A 344 -11.16 -18.54 11.64
N TYR A 345 -10.66 -17.70 12.55
CA TYR A 345 -10.38 -16.29 12.27
C TYR A 345 -9.02 -16.15 11.59
N SER A 346 -8.90 -15.19 10.67
CA SER A 346 -7.65 -14.99 9.92
C SER A 346 -6.67 -14.03 10.61
N ARG A 347 -7.10 -13.30 11.65
CA ARG A 347 -6.27 -12.30 12.34
C ARG A 347 -6.42 -12.36 13.85
N THR A 348 -5.28 -12.12 14.51
CA THR A 348 -5.21 -11.89 15.97
C THR A 348 -4.65 -10.50 16.22
N LEU A 349 -5.42 -9.70 16.93
CA LEU A 349 -5.06 -8.35 17.33
C LEU A 349 -4.81 -8.34 18.85
N TYR A 350 -3.60 -7.97 19.27
CA TYR A 350 -3.22 -7.88 20.68
C TYR A 350 -3.34 -6.46 21.19
N LYS A 351 -4.09 -6.23 22.29
CA LYS A 351 -4.30 -4.88 22.84
C LYS A 351 -3.01 -4.33 23.45
N ILE A 352 -2.56 -3.17 22.99
CA ILE A 352 -1.33 -2.50 23.45
C ILE A 352 -1.60 -1.17 24.15
N ALA A 353 -2.75 -0.54 23.91
CA ALA A 353 -3.17 0.67 24.63
C ALA A 353 -4.68 0.73 24.77
N GLU A 354 -5.14 1.39 25.82
CA GLU A 354 -6.54 1.60 26.16
C GLU A 354 -6.83 3.10 26.23
N GLY A 355 -7.91 3.53 25.58
CA GLY A 355 -8.36 4.90 25.51
C GLY A 355 -9.79 5.05 26.06
N ASN A 356 -10.53 6.02 25.51
CA ASN A 356 -11.90 6.25 25.92
C ASN A 356 -12.84 5.20 25.28
N GLU A 357 -13.43 4.32 26.08
CA GLU A 357 -14.32 3.25 25.61
C GLU A 357 -15.51 3.74 24.77
N THR A 358 -15.93 5.00 24.95
CA THR A 358 -17.02 5.61 24.18
C THR A 358 -16.59 6.14 22.81
N SER A 359 -15.30 6.19 22.52
CA SER A 359 -14.81 6.61 21.20
C SER A 359 -15.28 5.65 20.11
N PRO A 360 -15.66 6.17 18.92
CA PRO A 360 -16.32 5.36 17.89
C PRO A 360 -15.37 4.40 17.17
N TYR A 361 -14.05 4.52 17.35
CA TYR A 361 -13.05 3.79 16.58
C TYR A 361 -12.01 3.10 17.46
N VAL A 362 -11.42 2.03 16.91
CA VAL A 362 -10.19 1.38 17.40
C VAL A 362 -9.19 1.30 16.26
N VAL A 363 -7.91 1.25 16.62
CA VAL A 363 -6.80 1.20 15.66
C VAL A 363 -6.01 -0.10 15.83
N SER A 364 -5.60 -0.70 14.73
CA SER A 364 -4.66 -1.81 14.71
C SER A 364 -3.37 -1.41 14.03
N LEU A 365 -2.25 -1.62 14.68
CA LEU A 365 -0.91 -1.47 14.11
C LEU A 365 -0.50 -2.77 13.44
N ARG A 366 0.11 -2.67 12.28
CA ARG A 366 0.71 -3.80 11.59
C ARG A 366 2.14 -3.49 11.21
N ALA A 367 3.06 -4.41 11.49
CA ALA A 367 4.43 -4.32 11.09
C ALA A 367 4.89 -5.70 10.57
N VAL A 368 5.34 -5.75 9.32
CA VAL A 368 5.73 -7.00 8.67
C VAL A 368 6.96 -6.81 7.77
N ARG A 369 7.65 -7.93 7.52
CA ARG A 369 8.65 -8.05 6.45
C ARG A 369 8.14 -9.04 5.40
N SER A 370 8.31 -8.71 4.15
CA SER A 370 7.88 -9.56 3.03
C SER A 370 8.77 -9.31 1.82
N LYS A 371 9.26 -10.39 1.19
CA LYS A 371 10.09 -10.33 -0.01
C LYS A 371 9.24 -10.18 -1.28
N ASP A 372 8.20 -10.99 -1.38
CA ASP A 372 7.41 -11.22 -2.59
C ASP A 372 5.93 -10.88 -2.46
N ALA A 373 5.52 -10.34 -1.32
CA ALA A 373 4.14 -10.13 -0.91
C ALA A 373 3.27 -11.42 -0.83
N ILE A 374 3.82 -12.61 -1.11
CA ILE A 374 3.13 -13.90 -0.95
C ILE A 374 3.15 -14.32 0.50
N TYR A 375 4.33 -14.28 1.12
CA TYR A 375 4.55 -14.55 2.54
C TYR A 375 4.94 -13.27 3.26
N ALA A 376 4.48 -13.11 4.49
CA ALA A 376 4.91 -12.01 5.35
C ALA A 376 5.04 -12.48 6.80
N GLU A 377 6.16 -12.14 7.40
CA GLU A 377 6.43 -12.38 8.81
C GLU A 377 6.27 -11.09 9.61
N ILE A 378 5.95 -11.23 10.89
CA ILE A 378 5.83 -10.08 11.78
C ILE A 378 7.22 -9.46 11.95
N PHE A 379 7.30 -8.16 11.77
CA PHE A 379 8.42 -7.35 12.21
C PHE A 379 8.26 -7.10 13.71
N GLU A 380 9.15 -7.68 14.49
CA GLU A 380 9.07 -7.63 15.95
C GLU A 380 9.39 -6.23 16.47
N VAL A 381 8.40 -5.62 17.07
CA VAL A 381 8.53 -4.33 17.76
C VAL A 381 8.36 -4.60 19.27
N PRO A 382 9.29 -4.17 20.13
CA PRO A 382 9.18 -4.36 21.57
C PRO A 382 7.92 -3.76 22.17
N PHE A 383 7.38 -4.38 23.21
CA PHE A 383 6.13 -3.93 23.85
C PHE A 383 6.20 -2.50 24.34
N ASP A 384 7.31 -2.07 24.94
CA ASP A 384 7.46 -0.70 25.40
C ASP A 384 7.43 0.34 24.27
N VAL A 385 7.90 -0.02 23.07
CA VAL A 385 7.78 0.81 21.86
C VAL A 385 6.34 0.81 21.35
N LEU A 386 5.70 -0.38 21.29
CA LEU A 386 4.30 -0.51 20.88
C LEU A 386 3.36 0.26 21.82
N GLU A 387 3.56 0.13 23.15
CA GLU A 387 2.76 0.85 24.15
C GLU A 387 2.93 2.37 24.05
N LYS A 388 4.14 2.88 23.80
CA LYS A 388 4.39 4.32 23.54
C LYS A 388 3.67 4.83 22.30
N ILE A 389 3.74 4.06 21.20
CA ILE A 389 3.02 4.41 19.95
C ILE A 389 1.51 4.35 20.20
N GLY A 390 1.02 3.28 20.83
CA GLY A 390 -0.40 3.10 21.14
C GLY A 390 -0.94 4.21 22.03
N LYS A 391 -0.22 4.60 23.07
CA LYS A 391 -0.59 5.72 23.94
C LYS A 391 -0.69 7.04 23.16
N LYS A 392 0.32 7.33 22.32
CA LYS A 392 0.30 8.54 21.50
C LYS A 392 -0.91 8.58 20.57
N ILE A 393 -1.28 7.44 19.93
CA ILE A 393 -2.47 7.34 19.09
C ILE A 393 -3.75 7.59 19.90
N VAL A 394 -3.86 7.01 21.10
CA VAL A 394 -5.00 7.25 21.98
C VAL A 394 -5.14 8.74 22.34
N ASP A 395 -4.03 9.35 22.72
CA ASP A 395 -4.00 10.75 23.17
C ASP A 395 -4.34 11.74 22.03
N GLU A 396 -3.90 11.44 20.79
CA GLU A 396 -4.03 12.38 19.66
C GLU A 396 -5.21 12.06 18.71
N CYS A 397 -5.68 10.79 18.65
CA CYS A 397 -6.71 10.37 17.69
C CYS A 397 -8.08 10.09 18.32
N ASN A 398 -8.24 10.21 19.65
CA ASN A 398 -9.49 9.92 20.37
C ASN A 398 -10.08 8.54 20.00
N VAL A 399 -9.31 7.47 20.14
CA VAL A 399 -9.74 6.09 19.86
C VAL A 399 -9.94 5.31 21.16
N ALA A 400 -10.80 4.27 21.13
CA ALA A 400 -11.13 3.47 22.29
C ALA A 400 -10.01 2.51 22.71
N ALA A 401 -9.25 2.01 21.76
CA ALA A 401 -8.10 1.14 22.00
C ALA A 401 -7.18 1.08 20.80
N VAL A 402 -5.93 0.69 21.04
CA VAL A 402 -4.94 0.36 20.00
C VAL A 402 -4.49 -1.07 20.18
N TYR A 403 -4.43 -1.78 19.06
CA TYR A 403 -4.00 -3.18 18.97
C TYR A 403 -2.75 -3.30 18.10
N PHE A 404 -2.03 -4.41 18.27
CA PHE A 404 -0.97 -4.84 17.36
C PHE A 404 -1.37 -6.15 16.68
N ASP A 405 -1.34 -6.21 15.34
CA ASP A 405 -1.67 -7.41 14.57
C ASP A 405 -0.49 -8.39 14.58
N VAL A 406 -0.66 -9.49 15.31
CA VAL A 406 0.35 -10.54 15.50
C VAL A 406 0.20 -11.69 14.50
N SER A 407 -0.50 -11.47 13.39
CA SER A 407 -0.76 -12.50 12.38
C SER A 407 0.27 -12.47 11.26
N SER A 408 0.83 -13.63 10.90
CA SER A 408 1.66 -13.79 9.69
C SER A 408 0.80 -13.83 8.43
N LYS A 409 1.42 -13.81 7.26
CA LYS A 409 0.77 -14.10 5.99
C LYS A 409 1.35 -15.37 5.39
N PRO A 410 0.53 -16.42 5.11
CA PRO A 410 -0.83 -16.59 5.63
C PRO A 410 -0.86 -16.72 7.16
N PRO A 411 -1.99 -16.68 7.88
CA PRO A 411 -3.39 -16.64 7.41
C PRO A 411 -3.93 -15.23 7.12
N ALA A 412 -3.26 -14.18 7.59
CA ALA A 412 -3.65 -12.81 7.27
C ALA A 412 -3.15 -12.39 5.87
N THR A 413 -3.64 -11.28 5.37
CA THR A 413 -3.01 -10.54 4.26
C THR A 413 -2.12 -9.41 4.82
N ILE A 414 -1.32 -8.74 3.98
CA ILE A 414 -0.58 -7.55 4.41
C ILE A 414 -1.60 -6.46 4.74
N GLU A 415 -2.39 -6.04 3.76
CA GLU A 415 -3.47 -5.06 3.97
C GLU A 415 -4.70 -5.70 4.63
N TYR A 416 -5.61 -4.87 5.16
CA TYR A 416 -6.82 -5.35 5.84
C TYR A 416 -8.01 -5.56 4.91
N GLU A 417 -8.05 -4.82 3.79
CA GLU A 417 -9.07 -4.95 2.76
C GLU A 417 -8.51 -5.02 1.34
#